data_fb32f5a0bfdab361e5f05f8e4d5f3530
#
_entry.id   fb32f5a0bfdab361e5f05f8e4d5f3530
#
_cell.length_a   1.000
_cell.length_b   1.000
_cell.length_c   1.000
_cell.angle_alpha   90.00
_cell.angle_beta   90.00
_cell.angle_gamma   90.00
#
_symmetry.space_group_name_H-M   'P 1'
#
loop_
_entity.id
_entity.type
_entity.pdbx_description
1 polymer ?
#
loop_
_entity_poly.entity_id
_entity_poly.type
_entity_poly.pdbx_seq_one_letter_code
_entity_poly.pdbx_strand_id
1 'polypeptide(L)'
;MFFRNDPFFSIIVLSDTQLYASEYPEIFSSQIDWILQEKEKLNIRFISHLGDIVNDNSADANQWQKMSKELSKLDGFIPYALSPGNHDADFYDDEHVSFETFNRAFSVRKFRKQSWYGGGYLGNQNSYQLITVNKTQLLFIHLQIDPLDEVLEWADKILKQHRDAMAVIATHAFVYDDLPYRSEVSHYGGRG
;
A
#
# COMPACT_ATOMS: atom_id res chain seq x y z
N MET A 1 22.92 9.47 19.47
CA MET A 1 22.33 8.38 18.64
C MET A 1 23.17 8.27 17.38
N PHE A 2 24.05 7.28 17.30
CA PHE A 2 24.94 7.12 16.15
C PHE A 2 24.11 6.49 15.03
N PHE A 3 23.85 7.23 13.97
CA PHE A 3 23.33 6.65 12.73
C PHE A 3 24.41 5.70 12.20
N ARG A 4 24.16 4.41 12.27
CA ARG A 4 24.96 3.44 11.54
C ARG A 4 24.89 3.85 10.06
N ASN A 5 26.02 4.19 9.46
CA ASN A 5 26.18 4.24 8.01
C ASN A 5 26.17 2.79 7.49
N ASP A 6 25.08 2.07 7.76
CA ASP A 6 24.89 0.76 7.22
C ASP A 6 24.54 0.93 5.74
N PRO A 7 25.32 0.39 4.80
CA PRO A 7 25.01 0.47 3.37
C PRO A 7 23.70 -0.24 3.02
N PHE A 8 23.21 -1.12 3.89
CA PHE A 8 22.01 -1.89 3.69
C PHE A 8 20.83 -1.31 4.49
N PHE A 9 19.66 -1.39 3.90
CA PHE A 9 18.38 -1.10 4.56
C PHE A 9 17.34 -2.11 4.09
N SER A 10 16.26 -2.24 4.84
CA SER A 10 15.16 -3.15 4.54
C SER A 10 13.90 -2.38 4.18
N ILE A 11 13.17 -2.93 3.21
CA ILE A 11 11.78 -2.60 2.92
C ILE A 11 10.98 -3.85 3.27
N ILE A 12 9.96 -3.70 4.11
CA ILE A 12 9.04 -4.80 4.41
C ILE A 12 7.91 -4.75 3.40
N VAL A 13 7.59 -5.90 2.83
CA VAL A 13 6.43 -6.09 1.96
C VAL A 13 5.43 -6.98 2.68
N LEU A 14 4.21 -6.48 2.84
CA LEU A 14 3.07 -7.22 3.37
C LEU A 14 2.06 -7.44 2.24
N SER A 15 1.46 -8.60 2.16
CA SER A 15 0.54 -8.98 1.10
C SER A 15 -0.56 -9.85 1.67
N ASP A 16 -1.79 -9.67 1.17
CA ASP A 16 -2.92 -10.59 1.38
C ASP A 16 -3.19 -10.89 2.86
N THR A 17 -3.40 -9.83 3.64
CA THR A 17 -3.67 -9.96 5.08
C THR A 17 -5.14 -10.18 5.42
N GLN A 18 -6.00 -10.39 4.42
CA GLN A 18 -7.44 -10.50 4.55
C GLN A 18 -7.88 -11.61 5.51
N LEU A 19 -7.22 -12.79 5.49
CA LEU A 19 -7.52 -13.86 6.44
C LEU A 19 -7.11 -13.51 7.88
N TYR A 20 -6.06 -12.68 8.05
CA TYR A 20 -5.72 -12.18 9.38
C TYR A 20 -6.78 -11.20 9.88
N ALA A 21 -7.32 -10.36 9.00
CA ALA A 21 -8.38 -9.42 9.36
C ALA A 21 -9.65 -10.13 9.83
N SER A 22 -10.03 -11.23 9.17
CA SER A 22 -11.25 -11.98 9.44
C SER A 22 -11.09 -12.99 10.58
N GLU A 23 -10.04 -13.83 10.55
CA GLU A 23 -9.94 -15.03 11.40
C GLU A 23 -8.78 -15.00 12.39
N TYR A 24 -7.64 -14.35 12.04
CA TYR A 24 -6.39 -14.46 12.82
C TYR A 24 -5.75 -13.09 13.11
N PRO A 25 -6.49 -12.13 13.71
CA PRO A 25 -5.98 -10.77 13.89
C PRO A 25 -4.72 -10.68 14.76
N GLU A 26 -4.51 -11.65 15.63
CA GLU A 26 -3.31 -11.75 16.48
C GLU A 26 -2.04 -12.03 15.66
N ILE A 27 -2.15 -12.68 14.49
CA ILE A 27 -1.00 -12.91 13.60
C ILE A 27 -0.55 -11.58 13.00
N PHE A 28 -1.49 -10.77 12.50
CA PHE A 28 -1.16 -9.46 11.97
C PHE A 28 -0.60 -8.52 13.03
N SER A 29 -1.20 -8.51 14.23
CA SER A 29 -0.67 -7.75 15.37
C SER A 29 0.77 -8.15 15.67
N SER A 30 1.07 -9.45 15.70
CA SER A 30 2.42 -9.97 15.93
C SER A 30 3.41 -9.56 14.83
N GLN A 31 2.97 -9.52 13.57
CA GLN A 31 3.80 -9.03 12.46
C GLN A 31 4.17 -7.54 12.64
N ILE A 32 3.20 -6.70 12.97
CA ILE A 32 3.44 -5.27 13.21
C ILE A 32 4.35 -5.06 14.42
N ASP A 33 4.12 -5.77 15.50
CA ASP A 33 4.95 -5.68 16.71
C ASP A 33 6.38 -6.15 16.43
N TRP A 34 6.57 -7.23 15.66
CA TRP A 34 7.89 -7.69 15.21
C TRP A 34 8.61 -6.65 14.33
N ILE A 35 7.91 -6.03 13.38
CA ILE A 35 8.47 -4.97 12.53
C ILE A 35 9.00 -3.82 13.40
N LEU A 36 8.22 -3.38 14.38
CA LEU A 36 8.61 -2.31 15.29
C LEU A 36 9.80 -2.69 16.16
N GLN A 37 9.83 -3.94 16.66
CA GLN A 37 10.92 -4.46 17.48
C GLN A 37 12.23 -4.57 16.69
N GLU A 38 12.19 -5.06 15.45
CA GLU A 38 13.37 -5.32 14.64
C GLU A 38 13.81 -4.10 13.79
N LYS A 39 13.04 -3.00 13.83
CA LYS A 39 13.23 -1.80 13.00
C LYS A 39 14.68 -1.32 12.95
N GLU A 40 15.32 -1.14 14.11
CA GLU A 40 16.68 -0.61 14.19
C GLU A 40 17.72 -1.66 13.77
N LYS A 41 17.52 -2.91 14.16
CA LYS A 41 18.45 -4.01 13.84
C LYS A 41 18.49 -4.31 12.36
N LEU A 42 17.32 -4.34 11.70
CA LEU A 42 17.18 -4.60 10.26
C LEU A 42 17.21 -3.33 9.42
N ASN A 43 17.39 -2.16 10.04
CA ASN A 43 17.38 -0.85 9.37
C ASN A 43 16.14 -0.72 8.45
N ILE A 44 14.94 -1.01 8.99
CA ILE A 44 13.68 -0.96 8.22
C ILE A 44 13.34 0.50 7.95
N ARG A 45 13.20 0.86 6.67
CA ARG A 45 13.00 2.24 6.22
C ARG A 45 11.64 2.50 5.61
N PHE A 46 10.95 1.46 5.19
CA PHE A 46 9.62 1.57 4.57
C PHE A 46 8.84 0.26 4.70
N ILE A 47 7.52 0.36 4.71
CA ILE A 47 6.61 -0.77 4.63
C ILE A 47 5.66 -0.55 3.45
N SER A 48 5.59 -1.54 2.56
CA SER A 48 4.69 -1.59 1.41
C SER A 48 3.65 -2.67 1.62
N HIS A 49 2.37 -2.32 1.70
CA HIS A 49 1.28 -3.29 1.74
C HIS A 49 0.65 -3.40 0.34
N LEU A 50 0.61 -4.63 -0.18
CA LEU A 50 0.25 -4.88 -1.58
C LEU A 50 -1.25 -5.12 -1.80
N GLY A 51 -2.08 -4.95 -0.78
CA GLY A 51 -3.53 -5.07 -0.92
C GLY A 51 -4.13 -6.29 -0.23
N ASP A 52 -5.42 -6.45 -0.40
CA ASP A 52 -6.24 -7.42 0.29
C ASP A 52 -6.03 -7.33 1.82
N ILE A 53 -6.26 -6.12 2.32
CA ILE A 53 -6.09 -5.77 3.74
C ILE A 53 -7.20 -6.41 4.56
N VAL A 54 -8.42 -6.42 4.01
CA VAL A 54 -9.62 -7.02 4.62
C VAL A 54 -10.15 -8.13 3.73
N ASN A 55 -10.89 -9.08 4.31
CA ASN A 55 -11.46 -10.20 3.56
C ASN A 55 -12.80 -9.84 2.93
N ASP A 56 -13.59 -9.04 3.62
CA ASP A 56 -14.90 -8.60 3.14
C ASP A 56 -15.10 -7.13 3.53
N ASN A 57 -15.05 -6.27 2.52
CA ASN A 57 -15.19 -4.84 2.71
C ASN A 57 -16.62 -4.44 3.09
N SER A 58 -17.61 -5.11 2.54
CA SER A 58 -19.04 -4.73 2.69
C SER A 58 -19.64 -5.15 4.02
N ALA A 59 -19.15 -6.22 4.61
CA ALA A 59 -19.85 -6.89 5.70
C ALA A 59 -19.33 -6.52 7.09
N ASP A 60 -18.10 -6.06 7.24
CA ASP A 60 -17.52 -5.95 8.57
C ASP A 60 -16.62 -4.72 8.76
N ALA A 61 -17.25 -3.61 9.15
CA ALA A 61 -16.52 -2.41 9.61
C ALA A 61 -15.46 -2.73 10.69
N ASN A 62 -15.60 -3.86 11.38
CA ASN A 62 -14.65 -4.35 12.36
C ASN A 62 -13.29 -4.74 11.75
N GLN A 63 -13.26 -5.35 10.54
CA GLN A 63 -12.01 -5.70 9.90
C GLN A 63 -11.19 -4.43 9.61
N TRP A 64 -11.80 -3.42 9.00
CA TRP A 64 -11.17 -2.12 8.76
C TRP A 64 -10.67 -1.46 10.05
N GLN A 65 -11.49 -1.51 11.10
CA GLN A 65 -11.12 -0.92 12.38
C GLN A 65 -9.91 -1.64 13.01
N LYS A 66 -9.89 -2.98 12.97
CA LYS A 66 -8.76 -3.77 13.49
C LYS A 66 -7.49 -3.48 12.69
N MET A 67 -7.55 -3.59 11.35
CA MET A 67 -6.39 -3.44 10.49
C MET A 67 -5.83 -2.01 10.51
N SER A 68 -6.68 -0.99 10.47
CA SER A 68 -6.23 0.39 10.57
C SER A 68 -5.65 0.73 11.95
N LYS A 69 -6.15 0.13 13.02
CA LYS A 69 -5.60 0.27 14.36
C LYS A 69 -4.18 -0.33 14.44
N GLU A 70 -4.01 -1.55 13.94
CA GLU A 70 -2.70 -2.21 13.94
C GLU A 70 -1.69 -1.43 13.10
N LEU A 71 -2.04 -1.06 11.86
CA LEU A 71 -1.17 -0.25 11.00
C LEU A 71 -0.85 1.13 11.62
N SER A 72 -1.75 1.69 12.41
CA SER A 72 -1.51 2.97 13.10
C SER A 72 -0.40 2.89 14.16
N LYS A 73 -0.02 1.71 14.62
CA LYS A 73 1.16 1.54 15.49
C LYS A 73 2.46 1.99 14.79
N LEU A 74 2.47 2.00 13.45
CA LEU A 74 3.61 2.45 12.64
C LEU A 74 3.71 3.97 12.56
N ASP A 75 2.64 4.71 12.88
CA ASP A 75 2.58 6.16 12.74
C ASP A 75 3.68 6.83 13.56
N GLY A 76 4.49 7.66 12.91
CA GLY A 76 5.64 8.34 13.51
C GLY A 76 6.89 7.49 13.70
N PHE A 77 6.85 6.20 13.41
CA PHE A 77 7.99 5.28 13.54
C PHE A 77 8.57 4.85 12.20
N ILE A 78 7.73 4.41 11.28
CA ILE A 78 8.16 3.90 9.97
C ILE A 78 7.19 4.42 8.90
N PRO A 79 7.67 5.02 7.80
CA PRO A 79 6.86 5.32 6.63
C PRO A 79 6.21 4.06 6.05
N TYR A 80 4.96 4.16 5.65
CA TYR A 80 4.26 3.05 5.00
C TYR A 80 3.24 3.52 3.98
N ALA A 81 2.91 2.65 3.05
CA ALA A 81 1.84 2.86 2.09
C ALA A 81 1.13 1.56 1.75
N LEU A 82 -0.04 1.69 1.13
CA LEU A 82 -0.94 0.58 0.85
C LEU A 82 -1.48 0.72 -0.58
N SER A 83 -1.51 -0.41 -1.28
CA SER A 83 -2.25 -0.59 -2.53
C SER A 83 -3.53 -1.34 -2.21
N PRO A 84 -4.75 -0.83 -2.47
CA PRO A 84 -5.93 -1.65 -2.26
C PRO A 84 -6.06 -2.75 -3.30
N GLY A 85 -6.44 -3.96 -2.86
CA GLY A 85 -6.75 -5.12 -3.66
C GLY A 85 -8.24 -5.25 -3.96
N ASN A 86 -8.65 -6.37 -4.56
CA ASN A 86 -10.06 -6.60 -4.92
C ASN A 86 -10.95 -6.84 -3.70
N HIS A 87 -10.46 -7.47 -2.63
CA HIS A 87 -11.19 -7.61 -1.38
C HIS A 87 -11.38 -6.29 -0.63
N ASP A 88 -10.55 -5.30 -0.90
CA ASP A 88 -10.64 -3.96 -0.30
C ASP A 88 -11.65 -3.04 -0.99
N ALA A 89 -12.18 -3.44 -2.15
CA ALA A 89 -13.11 -2.64 -2.93
C ALA A 89 -14.53 -2.68 -2.35
N ASP A 90 -15.20 -1.52 -2.28
CA ASP A 90 -16.63 -1.44 -1.97
C ASP A 90 -17.47 -2.02 -3.12
N PHE A 91 -16.94 -1.86 -4.31
CA PHE A 91 -17.51 -2.37 -5.54
C PHE A 91 -16.39 -2.66 -6.54
N TYR A 92 -16.44 -3.83 -7.15
CA TYR A 92 -15.45 -4.28 -8.12
C TYR A 92 -16.12 -5.16 -9.18
N ASP A 93 -16.32 -4.60 -10.36
CA ASP A 93 -16.79 -5.31 -11.55
C ASP A 93 -16.05 -4.79 -12.81
N ASP A 94 -16.47 -5.29 -13.98
CA ASP A 94 -15.83 -4.97 -15.25
C ASP A 94 -15.90 -3.48 -15.65
N GLU A 95 -16.87 -2.74 -15.10
CA GLU A 95 -17.12 -1.35 -15.50
C GLU A 95 -16.75 -0.35 -14.40
N HIS A 96 -16.79 -0.77 -13.13
CA HIS A 96 -16.65 0.12 -11.97
C HIS A 96 -15.80 -0.49 -10.88
N VAL A 97 -14.98 0.35 -10.28
CA VAL A 97 -14.26 0.03 -9.06
C VAL A 97 -14.38 1.20 -8.08
N SER A 98 -14.68 0.91 -6.82
CA SER A 98 -14.79 1.91 -5.77
C SER A 98 -14.02 1.48 -4.52
N PHE A 99 -13.34 2.43 -3.89
CA PHE A 99 -12.55 2.24 -2.68
C PHE A 99 -12.89 3.30 -1.60
N GLU A 100 -14.17 3.63 -1.45
CA GLU A 100 -14.59 4.67 -0.49
C GLU A 100 -14.27 4.28 0.96
N THR A 101 -14.48 3.02 1.32
CA THR A 101 -14.21 2.52 2.67
C THR A 101 -12.71 2.50 2.96
N PHE A 102 -11.89 2.04 2.01
CA PHE A 102 -10.44 2.16 2.08
C PHE A 102 -10.02 3.63 2.28
N ASN A 103 -10.55 4.54 1.47
CA ASN A 103 -10.24 5.97 1.52
C ASN A 103 -10.70 6.64 2.83
N ARG A 104 -11.72 6.09 3.52
CA ARG A 104 -12.09 6.52 4.89
C ARG A 104 -11.09 6.02 5.92
N ALA A 105 -10.71 4.73 5.85
CA ALA A 105 -9.77 4.11 6.79
C ALA A 105 -8.35 4.69 6.67
N PHE A 106 -7.89 4.92 5.44
CA PHE A 106 -6.53 5.40 5.12
C PHE A 106 -6.57 6.70 4.31
N SER A 107 -7.28 7.69 4.85
CA SER A 107 -7.52 8.94 4.13
C SER A 107 -6.24 9.76 3.90
N VAL A 108 -6.22 10.56 2.83
CA VAL A 108 -5.20 11.58 2.59
C VAL A 108 -4.98 12.47 3.82
N ARG A 109 -6.05 12.77 4.59
CA ARG A 109 -5.97 13.57 5.81
C ARG A 109 -5.05 12.95 6.87
N LYS A 110 -5.02 11.61 6.97
CA LYS A 110 -4.15 10.88 7.89
C LYS A 110 -2.68 11.10 7.53
N PHE A 111 -2.34 11.02 6.26
CA PHE A 111 -0.95 10.99 5.78
C PHE A 111 -0.37 12.36 5.40
N ARG A 112 -1.17 13.33 4.99
CA ARG A 112 -0.71 14.63 4.45
C ARG A 112 0.23 15.46 5.33
N LYS A 113 0.33 15.14 6.62
CA LYS A 113 1.23 15.82 7.56
C LYS A 113 2.58 15.10 7.70
N GLN A 114 2.70 13.92 7.13
CA GLN A 114 3.94 13.15 7.16
C GLN A 114 4.90 13.69 6.11
N SER A 115 6.14 13.92 6.49
CA SER A 115 7.16 14.50 5.59
C SER A 115 7.52 13.62 4.40
N TRP A 116 7.23 12.34 4.50
CA TRP A 116 7.46 11.35 3.45
C TRP A 116 6.28 11.15 2.50
N TYR A 117 5.10 11.67 2.82
CA TYR A 117 3.91 11.53 2.00
C TYR A 117 3.87 12.62 0.92
N GLY A 118 3.95 12.22 -0.34
CA GLY A 118 3.96 13.15 -1.47
C GLY A 118 2.58 13.55 -1.96
N GLY A 119 1.59 12.65 -1.88
CA GLY A 119 0.22 12.92 -2.30
C GLY A 119 -0.56 11.67 -2.68
N GLY A 120 -1.85 11.86 -2.96
CA GLY A 120 -2.74 10.82 -3.44
C GLY A 120 -3.54 11.26 -4.66
N TYR A 121 -4.15 10.30 -5.35
CA TYR A 121 -5.06 10.46 -6.47
C TYR A 121 -6.28 9.57 -6.32
N LEU A 122 -7.47 10.09 -6.63
CA LEU A 122 -8.77 9.46 -6.34
C LEU A 122 -8.90 9.07 -4.85
N GLY A 123 -8.58 10.01 -3.97
CA GLY A 123 -8.41 9.74 -2.54
C GLY A 123 -6.99 9.32 -2.21
N ASN A 124 -6.82 8.25 -1.44
CA ASN A 124 -5.52 7.67 -1.08
C ASN A 124 -5.33 6.25 -1.65
N GLN A 125 -6.29 5.77 -2.43
CA GLN A 125 -6.21 4.47 -3.12
C GLN A 125 -5.06 4.40 -4.12
N ASN A 126 -4.62 5.56 -4.59
CA ASN A 126 -3.39 5.74 -5.34
C ASN A 126 -2.58 6.81 -4.60
N SER A 127 -1.34 6.51 -4.25
CA SER A 127 -0.51 7.43 -3.48
C SER A 127 0.96 7.29 -3.80
N TYR A 128 1.74 8.34 -3.51
CA TYR A 128 3.19 8.25 -3.61
C TYR A 128 3.87 8.78 -2.35
N GLN A 129 5.04 8.23 -2.07
CA GLN A 129 5.87 8.55 -0.92
C GLN A 129 7.31 8.76 -1.35
N LEU A 130 7.98 9.67 -0.67
CA LEU A 130 9.38 10.01 -0.90
C LEU A 130 10.14 9.85 0.41
N ILE A 131 11.15 9.01 0.41
CA ILE A 131 12.07 8.88 1.53
C ILE A 131 13.51 9.02 1.04
N THR A 132 14.39 9.47 1.92
CA THR A 132 15.82 9.52 1.62
C THR A 132 16.56 8.54 2.51
N VAL A 133 17.29 7.62 1.90
CA VAL A 133 18.12 6.65 2.59
C VAL A 133 19.54 6.74 2.02
N ASN A 134 20.53 6.96 2.88
CA ASN A 134 21.93 7.02 2.48
C ASN A 134 22.20 7.98 1.28
N LYS A 135 21.55 9.15 1.27
CA LYS A 135 21.59 10.16 0.20
C LYS A 135 20.89 9.78 -1.09
N THR A 136 20.31 8.59 -1.18
CA THR A 136 19.49 8.16 -2.31
C THR A 136 18.03 8.48 -2.02
N GLN A 137 17.37 9.17 -2.92
CA GLN A 137 15.93 9.39 -2.86
C GLN A 137 15.22 8.16 -3.43
N LEU A 138 14.29 7.62 -2.66
CA LEU A 138 13.41 6.52 -3.05
C LEU A 138 12.00 7.07 -3.23
N LEU A 139 11.40 6.78 -4.37
CA LEU A 139 10.02 7.09 -4.72
C LEU A 139 9.23 5.79 -4.70
N PHE A 140 8.21 5.71 -3.84
CA PHE A 140 7.25 4.61 -3.85
C PHE A 140 5.95 5.13 -4.45
N ILE A 141 5.38 4.41 -5.40
CA ILE A 141 4.05 4.67 -5.97
C ILE A 141 3.20 3.44 -5.73
N HIS A 142 2.13 3.61 -4.98
CA HIS A 142 1.16 2.57 -4.66
C HIS A 142 -0.11 2.83 -5.46
N LEU A 143 -0.50 1.86 -6.27
CA LEU A 143 -1.66 1.94 -7.13
C LEU A 143 -2.71 0.92 -6.69
N GLN A 144 -3.98 1.26 -6.84
CA GLN A 144 -5.09 0.32 -6.69
C GLN A 144 -4.91 -0.89 -7.63
N ILE A 145 -5.61 -1.97 -7.34
CA ILE A 145 -5.77 -3.05 -8.33
C ILE A 145 -6.39 -2.47 -9.60
N ASP A 146 -5.98 -2.99 -10.75
CA ASP A 146 -6.47 -2.58 -12.08
C ASP A 146 -6.55 -1.05 -12.26
N PRO A 147 -5.41 -0.33 -12.13
CA PRO A 147 -5.41 1.12 -12.24
C PRO A 147 -5.86 1.55 -13.63
N LEU A 148 -6.84 2.46 -13.68
CA LEU A 148 -7.32 3.06 -14.92
C LEU A 148 -6.22 3.88 -15.62
N ASP A 149 -6.39 4.15 -16.91
CA ASP A 149 -5.41 4.93 -17.70
C ASP A 149 -5.10 6.28 -17.06
N GLU A 150 -6.09 6.98 -16.53
CA GLU A 150 -5.88 8.26 -15.82
C GLU A 150 -5.00 8.13 -14.57
N VAL A 151 -5.06 6.97 -13.88
CA VAL A 151 -4.20 6.66 -12.74
C VAL A 151 -2.76 6.40 -13.22
N LEU A 152 -2.61 5.69 -14.34
CA LEU A 152 -1.31 5.44 -14.97
C LEU A 152 -0.68 6.75 -15.47
N GLU A 153 -1.49 7.64 -16.08
CA GLU A 153 -1.03 8.97 -16.47
C GLU A 153 -0.59 9.83 -15.27
N TRP A 154 -1.33 9.73 -14.15
CA TRP A 154 -0.93 10.40 -12.92
C TRP A 154 0.40 9.84 -12.39
N ALA A 155 0.56 8.53 -12.38
CA ALA A 155 1.81 7.88 -11.94
C ALA A 155 3.00 8.28 -12.84
N ASP A 156 2.80 8.35 -14.16
CA ASP A 156 3.82 8.81 -15.11
C ASP A 156 4.23 10.27 -14.85
N LYS A 157 3.28 11.16 -14.53
CA LYS A 157 3.58 12.53 -14.13
C LYS A 157 4.45 12.59 -12.88
N ILE A 158 4.16 11.76 -11.87
CA ILE A 158 4.96 11.66 -10.64
C ILE A 158 6.37 11.15 -10.94
N LEU A 159 6.50 10.10 -11.76
CA LEU A 159 7.81 9.59 -12.19
C LEU A 159 8.64 10.67 -12.89
N LYS A 160 8.03 11.45 -13.78
CA LYS A 160 8.69 12.55 -14.49
C LYS A 160 9.13 13.69 -13.57
N GLN A 161 8.34 13.98 -12.52
CA GLN A 161 8.68 14.98 -11.50
C GLN A 161 9.86 14.55 -10.63
N HIS A 162 10.04 13.25 -10.41
CA HIS A 162 11.05 12.67 -9.52
C HIS A 162 12.02 11.76 -10.27
N ARG A 163 12.38 12.11 -11.50
CA ARG A 163 13.21 11.29 -12.40
C ARG A 163 14.58 10.88 -11.85
N ASP A 164 15.08 11.59 -10.85
CA ASP A 164 16.38 11.31 -10.23
C ASP A 164 16.25 10.36 -9.02
N ALA A 165 15.01 9.99 -8.64
CA ALA A 165 14.75 9.04 -7.58
C ALA A 165 14.72 7.60 -8.11
N MET A 166 15.14 6.67 -7.28
CA MET A 166 14.90 5.24 -7.54
C MET A 166 13.42 4.94 -7.27
N ALA A 167 12.67 4.57 -8.29
CA ALA A 167 11.24 4.34 -8.19
C ALA A 167 10.91 2.85 -7.95
N VAL A 168 9.95 2.62 -7.06
CA VAL A 168 9.30 1.34 -6.82
C VAL A 168 7.79 1.55 -7.03
N ILE A 169 7.19 0.81 -7.93
CA ILE A 169 5.76 0.82 -8.19
C ILE A 169 5.17 -0.46 -7.62
N ALA A 170 4.11 -0.33 -6.84
CA ALA A 170 3.38 -1.43 -6.24
C ALA A 170 1.91 -1.36 -6.64
N THR A 171 1.35 -2.50 -6.97
CA THR A 171 -0.09 -2.73 -7.18
C THR A 171 -0.41 -4.14 -6.71
N HIS A 172 -1.68 -4.43 -6.43
CA HIS A 172 -2.09 -5.73 -5.90
C HIS A 172 -1.90 -6.86 -6.91
N ALA A 173 -2.34 -6.67 -8.15
CA ALA A 173 -2.17 -7.64 -9.23
C ALA A 173 -1.68 -6.95 -10.50
N PHE A 174 -0.71 -7.56 -11.17
CA PHE A 174 -0.12 -7.03 -12.40
C PHE A 174 -0.08 -8.06 -13.54
N VAL A 175 0.07 -9.34 -13.19
CA VAL A 175 0.12 -10.45 -14.14
C VAL A 175 -0.98 -11.44 -13.79
N TYR A 176 -1.72 -11.88 -14.77
CA TYR A 176 -2.78 -12.89 -14.66
C TYR A 176 -2.34 -14.16 -15.38
N ASP A 177 -2.78 -15.33 -14.91
CA ASP A 177 -2.30 -16.64 -15.37
C ASP A 177 -2.51 -16.90 -16.86
N ASP A 178 -3.56 -16.34 -17.43
CA ASP A 178 -4.00 -16.60 -18.80
C ASP A 178 -3.75 -15.46 -19.78
N LEU A 179 -3.23 -14.31 -19.31
CA LEU A 179 -2.93 -13.17 -20.16
C LEU A 179 -1.58 -12.53 -19.80
N PRO A 180 -0.70 -12.35 -20.76
CA PRO A 180 0.62 -11.77 -20.52
C PRO A 180 0.59 -10.27 -20.25
N TYR A 181 -0.56 -9.59 -20.44
CA TYR A 181 -0.67 -8.15 -20.29
C TYR A 181 -2.11 -7.66 -20.23
N ARG A 182 -2.36 -6.64 -19.43
CA ARG A 182 -3.69 -6.10 -19.10
C ARG A 182 -4.51 -5.53 -20.26
N SER A 183 -3.95 -5.22 -21.42
CA SER A 183 -4.68 -4.55 -22.50
C SER A 183 -5.93 -5.29 -23.01
N GLU A 184 -6.16 -6.53 -22.52
CA GLU A 184 -7.30 -7.38 -22.87
C GLU A 184 -8.08 -7.89 -21.64
N VAL A 185 -7.73 -7.45 -20.42
CA VAL A 185 -8.29 -7.98 -19.16
C VAL A 185 -9.32 -7.05 -18.56
N SER A 186 -10.37 -6.75 -19.30
CA SER A 186 -11.55 -6.12 -18.70
C SER A 186 -12.46 -7.10 -17.94
N HIS A 187 -12.03 -8.36 -17.68
CA HIS A 187 -12.99 -9.40 -17.31
C HIS A 187 -12.62 -10.28 -16.11
N TYR A 188 -11.66 -9.88 -15.28
CA TYR A 188 -11.39 -10.62 -14.06
C TYR A 188 -12.14 -10.02 -12.86
N GLY A 189 -13.47 -10.14 -12.89
CA GLY A 189 -14.28 -10.09 -11.69
C GLY A 189 -13.98 -11.35 -10.88
N GLY A 190 -13.27 -11.23 -9.77
CA GLY A 190 -13.02 -12.33 -8.88
C GLY A 190 -14.34 -12.94 -8.43
N ARG A 191 -14.64 -14.15 -8.89
CA ARG A 191 -15.66 -14.98 -8.28
C ARG A 191 -14.96 -15.84 -7.25
N GLY A 192 -14.96 -15.35 -6.01
CA GLY A 192 -14.71 -16.17 -4.84
C GLY A 192 -15.99 -16.86 -4.40
#